data_302675da87abebea921200baadc7c74c
#
_entry.id   302675da87abebea921200baadc7c74c
#
_cell.length_a   1.000
_cell.length_b   1.000
_cell.length_c   1.000
_cell.angle_alpha   90.00
_cell.angle_beta   90.00
_cell.angle_gamma   90.00
#
_symmetry.space_group_name_H-M   'P 1'
#
loop_
_entity.id
_entity.type
_entity.pdbx_description
1 polymer ?
#
loop_
_entity_poly.entity_id
_entity_poly.type
_entity_poly.pdbx_seq_one_letter_code
_entity_poly.pdbx_strand_id
1 'polypeptide(L)' 'MKAEPARASFMRRQAVAFELGITRHTLARVLKNDPTFPRFFAITPGIEVIERLDFERWLQRKRLAARLNQHG' A
#
# COMPACT_ATOMS: atom_id res chain seq x y z
N MET A 1 4.93 -18.70 21.49
CA MET A 1 4.68 -18.23 21.10
C MET A 1 4.07 -17.76 20.53
N LYS A 2 3.76 -17.62 20.27
CA LYS A 2 3.28 -17.23 19.55
C LYS A 2 3.18 -16.18 19.29
N ALA A 3 3.44 -16.44 19.06
CA ALA A 3 3.74 -15.18 18.61
C ALA A 3 2.51 -14.49 18.19
N GLU A 4 2.48 -13.22 18.30
CA GLU A 4 1.33 -12.54 17.87
C GLU A 4 1.23 -12.73 16.39
N PRO A 5 0.05 -12.69 15.86
CA PRO A 5 -0.12 -12.88 14.44
C PRO A 5 0.63 -11.79 13.73
N ALA A 6 1.55 -12.19 12.92
CA ALA A 6 2.25 -11.26 12.12
C ALA A 6 1.27 -10.60 11.17
N ARG A 7 1.62 -9.44 10.71
CA ARG A 7 0.85 -8.84 9.67
C ARG A 7 0.88 -9.72 8.45
N ALA A 8 -0.22 -9.71 7.73
CA ALA A 8 -0.28 -10.49 6.51
C ALA A 8 0.81 -10.05 5.55
N SER A 9 1.40 -11.01 4.87
CA SER A 9 2.42 -10.74 3.86
C SER A 9 1.83 -10.06 2.63
N PHE A 10 0.55 -10.25 2.41
CA PHE A 10 -0.15 -9.71 1.25
C PHE A 10 -1.30 -8.85 1.72
N MET A 11 -1.62 -7.83 0.93
CA MET A 11 -2.67 -6.90 1.29
C MET A 11 -3.63 -6.75 0.12
N ARG A 12 -4.92 -6.78 0.41
CA ARG A 12 -5.94 -6.48 -0.57
C ARG A 12 -6.16 -4.97 -0.60
N ARG A 13 -6.89 -4.51 -1.63
CA ARG A 13 -7.12 -3.07 -1.78
C ARG A 13 -7.77 -2.47 -0.54
N GLN A 14 -8.71 -3.17 0.04
CA GLN A 14 -9.39 -2.66 1.24
C GLN A 14 -8.41 -2.48 2.38
N ALA A 15 -7.49 -3.42 2.55
CA ALA A 15 -6.49 -3.32 3.61
C ALA A 15 -5.54 -2.16 3.36
N VAL A 16 -5.14 -1.95 2.12
CA VAL A 16 -4.26 -0.83 1.78
C VAL A 16 -4.96 0.48 2.08
N ALA A 17 -6.21 0.61 1.65
CA ALA A 17 -6.97 1.83 1.90
C ALA A 17 -7.10 2.08 3.40
N PHE A 18 -7.38 1.03 4.15
CA PHE A 18 -7.53 1.15 5.60
C PHE A 18 -6.23 1.64 6.24
N GLU A 19 -5.10 1.07 5.82
CA GLU A 19 -3.82 1.47 6.39
C GLU A 19 -3.47 2.91 6.05
N LEU A 20 -3.88 3.38 4.90
CA LEU A 20 -3.63 4.76 4.50
C LEU A 20 -4.67 5.73 5.04
N GLY A 21 -5.75 5.21 5.62
CA GLY A 21 -6.80 6.07 6.14
C GLY A 21 -7.62 6.74 5.06
N ILE A 22 -7.77 6.10 3.92
CA ILE A 22 -8.52 6.66 2.79
C ILE A 22 -9.58 5.65 2.35
N THR A 23 -10.49 6.13 1.51
CA THR A 23 -11.50 5.24 0.95
C THR A 23 -10.93 4.46 -0.20
N ARG A 24 -11.64 3.38 -0.57
CA ARG A 24 -11.23 2.60 -1.74
C ARG A 24 -11.29 3.45 -3.01
N HIS A 25 -12.24 4.35 -3.07
CA HIS A 25 -12.35 5.25 -4.21
C HIS A 25 -11.12 6.14 -4.34
N THR A 26 -10.69 6.71 -3.21
CA THR A 26 -9.48 7.52 -3.20
C THR A 26 -8.26 6.69 -3.56
N LEU A 27 -8.21 5.46 -3.07
CA LEU A 27 -7.10 4.57 -3.40
C LEU A 27 -7.05 4.33 -4.91
N ALA A 28 -8.19 4.13 -5.54
CA ALA A 28 -8.21 3.93 -6.99
C ALA A 28 -7.57 5.10 -7.71
N ARG A 29 -7.81 6.32 -7.22
CA ARG A 29 -7.21 7.51 -7.81
C ARG A 29 -5.71 7.54 -7.59
N VAL A 30 -5.25 7.12 -6.41
CA VAL A 30 -3.82 7.06 -6.14
C VAL A 30 -3.16 6.08 -7.11
N LEU A 31 -3.77 4.91 -7.30
CA LEU A 31 -3.20 3.91 -8.19
C LEU A 31 -3.13 4.42 -9.62
N LYS A 32 -4.12 5.19 -10.02
CA LYS A 32 -4.16 5.71 -11.37
C LYS A 32 -3.10 6.80 -11.59
N ASN A 33 -2.87 7.61 -10.57
CA ASN A 33 -2.04 8.79 -10.72
C ASN A 33 -0.61 8.63 -10.28
N ASP A 34 -0.30 7.56 -9.57
CA ASP A 34 1.05 7.35 -9.04
C ASP A 34 1.65 6.08 -9.63
N PRO A 35 2.47 6.21 -10.66
CA PRO A 35 3.06 5.02 -11.30
C PRO A 35 4.07 4.30 -10.43
N THR A 36 4.48 4.90 -9.31
CA THR A 36 5.44 4.24 -8.42
C THR A 36 4.75 3.31 -7.43
N PHE A 37 3.42 3.37 -7.32
CA PHE A 37 2.71 2.47 -6.43
C PHE A 37 2.81 1.05 -6.98
N PRO A 38 3.09 0.05 -6.11
CA PRO A 38 3.20 -1.32 -6.59
C PRO A 38 1.88 -1.79 -7.18
N ARG A 39 1.96 -2.63 -8.20
CA ARG A 39 0.78 -3.11 -8.88
C ARG A 39 0.16 -4.28 -8.15
N PHE A 40 -1.15 -4.26 -8.07
CA PHE A 40 -1.89 -5.41 -7.57
C PHE A 40 -1.81 -6.54 -8.58
N PHE A 41 -1.77 -7.75 -8.10
CA PHE A 41 -1.79 -8.92 -8.96
C PHE A 41 -2.77 -9.95 -8.41
N ALA A 42 -3.31 -10.77 -9.28
CA ALA A 42 -4.29 -11.77 -8.88
C ALA A 42 -3.59 -13.04 -8.43
N ILE A 43 -3.81 -13.44 -7.18
CA ILE A 43 -3.31 -14.72 -6.72
C ILE A 43 -4.30 -15.82 -7.08
N THR A 44 -5.54 -15.45 -7.29
CA THR A 44 -6.58 -16.34 -7.79
C THR A 44 -7.63 -15.45 -8.41
N PRO A 45 -8.48 -15.98 -9.26
CA PRO A 45 -9.50 -15.14 -9.87
C PRO A 45 -10.32 -14.41 -8.81
N GLY A 46 -10.41 -13.11 -8.97
CA GLY A 46 -11.21 -12.29 -8.06
C GLY A 46 -10.50 -11.82 -6.82
N ILE A 47 -9.26 -12.26 -6.56
CA ILE A 47 -8.53 -11.83 -5.38
C ILE A 47 -7.21 -11.21 -5.80
N GLU A 48 -7.14 -9.90 -5.70
CA GLU A 48 -5.93 -9.16 -6.06
C GLU A 48 -5.26 -8.62 -4.81
N VAL A 49 -3.95 -8.72 -4.79
CA VAL A 49 -3.17 -8.31 -3.63
C VAL A 49 -1.88 -7.65 -4.08
N ILE A 50 -1.22 -6.99 -3.13
CA ILE A 50 0.17 -6.59 -3.30
C ILE A 50 0.94 -7.13 -2.10
N GLU A 51 2.23 -7.25 -2.25
CA GLU A 51 3.05 -7.62 -1.11
C GLU A 51 3.13 -6.47 -0.13
N ARG A 52 2.99 -6.79 1.13
CA ARG A 52 3.09 -5.76 2.17
C ARG A 52 4.43 -5.04 2.12
N LEU A 53 5.48 -5.77 1.85
CA LEU A 53 6.81 -5.18 1.81
C LEU A 53 6.91 -4.13 0.71
N ASP A 54 6.32 -4.41 -0.44
CA ASP A 54 6.32 -3.44 -1.53
C ASP A 54 5.54 -2.19 -1.16
N PHE A 55 4.41 -2.38 -0.47
CA PHE A 55 3.61 -1.26 -0.01
C PHE A 55 4.40 -0.40 0.98
N GLU A 56 5.09 -1.07 1.92
CA GLU A 56 5.83 -0.34 2.93
C GLU A 56 7.01 0.41 2.34
N ARG A 57 7.65 -0.15 1.32
CA ARG A 57 8.73 0.54 0.64
C ARG A 57 8.23 1.78 -0.09
N TRP A 58 7.07 1.66 -0.72
CA TRP A 58 6.46 2.81 -1.39
C TRP A 58 6.16 3.91 -0.37
N LEU A 59 5.57 3.53 0.75
CA LEU A 59 5.22 4.49 1.79
C LEU A 59 6.46 5.17 2.36
N GLN A 60 7.51 4.40 2.54
CA GLN A 60 8.77 4.94 3.02
C GLN A 60 9.33 6.00 2.08
N ARG A 61 9.29 5.73 0.78
CA ARG A 61 9.76 6.71 -0.19
C ARG A 61 8.91 7.97 -0.17
N LYS A 62 7.60 7.81 0.03
CA LYS A 62 6.73 8.98 0.12
C LYS A 62 7.03 9.82 1.34
N ARG A 63 7.29 9.16 2.46
CA ARG A 63 7.66 9.88 3.68
C ARG A 63 8.94 10.67 3.48
N LEU A 64 9.91 10.05 2.85
CA LEU A 64 11.18 10.72 2.62
C LEU A 64 11.00 11.92 1.70
N ALA A 65 10.25 11.75 0.63
CA ALA A 65 9.99 12.84 -0.30
C ALA A 65 9.26 13.99 0.37
N ALA A 66 8.29 13.67 1.22
CA ALA A 66 7.54 14.70 1.93
C ALA A 66 8.45 15.46 2.89
N ARG A 67 9.34 14.74 3.54
CA ARG A 67 10.27 15.36 4.48
C ARG A 67 11.21 16.32 3.78
N LEU A 68 11.69 15.92 2.61
CA LEU A 68 12.57 16.78 1.83
C LEU A 68 11.85 18.02 1.32
N ASN A 69 10.58 17.86 0.96
CA ASN A 69 9.81 18.97 0.42
C ASN A 69 9.39 19.97 1.48
N GLN A 70 9.49 19.62 2.75
CA GLN A 70 9.07 20.50 3.81
C GLN A 70 10.10 21.56 4.13
N HIS A 71 11.20 21.53 3.47
CA HIS A 71 12.19 22.56 3.68
C HIS A 71 11.86 23.85 3.00
N GLY A 72 10.92 23.83 2.19
CA GLY A 72 10.55 24.99 1.42
C GLY A 72 10.38 26.22 2.18
#